data_68965f6a418ad5bb5b733a3b21cc3af2
#
_entry.id   68965f6a418ad5bb5b733a3b21cc3af2
#
_cell.length_a   1.000
_cell.length_b   1.000
_cell.length_c   1.000
_cell.angle_alpha   90.00
_cell.angle_beta   90.00
_cell.angle_gamma   90.00
#
_symmetry.space_group_name_H-M   'P 1'
#
loop_
_entity.id
_entity.type
_entity.pdbx_description
1 polymer ?
#
loop_
_entity_poly.entity_id
_entity_poly.type
_entity_poly.pdbx_seq_one_letter_code
_entity_poly.pdbx_strand_id
1 'polypeptide(L)'
;MSNDTHAGSADLGHTPEVTVVIPALDEVEVIGKVVEDLVGRYPDYEVLVIDDGSTDGTGDAASAAGARVIRHEWNKGYGAALRTGCRAARGDIVCFFDADGQHHAEDVARLVAEVGPHDMVVGARTRDSHAPLSRRPGKFVLRVFADALAGIEIPDLNSGLRAFKRDVLLKYLHLMPSGFSFSTTSTFAMLKSDRPVKWVPITIEKRVGKSSVSQVRHGLQTLLLMIRLTTLFEPLRVFLPVSALLFGGGVAYFVGNLVYGLGVTDVVVMSTVSGIMVFLMGLLMDQVAALRREKHE
;
A
#
# COMPACT_ATOMS: atom_id res chain seq x y z
N MET A 1 57.66 -17.07 -4.09
CA MET A 1 57.28 -16.79 -2.71
C MET A 1 56.97 -15.32 -2.62
N SER A 2 55.71 -14.96 -2.74
CA SER A 2 55.20 -13.67 -2.29
C SER A 2 53.70 -13.88 -2.01
N ASN A 3 53.38 -13.82 -0.73
CA ASN A 3 52.02 -13.84 -0.19
C ASN A 3 51.39 -12.49 -0.42
N ASP A 4 50.42 -12.40 -1.30
CA ASP A 4 49.48 -11.30 -1.34
C ASP A 4 48.22 -11.70 -0.58
N THR A 5 48.21 -11.38 0.72
CA THR A 5 47.02 -11.34 1.58
C THR A 5 46.19 -10.12 1.19
N HIS A 6 45.21 -10.32 0.33
CA HIS A 6 44.11 -9.37 0.23
C HIS A 6 43.32 -9.36 1.57
N ALA A 7 43.68 -8.41 2.40
CA ALA A 7 42.84 -8.00 3.53
C ALA A 7 41.55 -7.44 2.94
N GLY A 8 40.43 -8.15 3.15
CA GLY A 8 39.10 -7.66 2.89
C GLY A 8 38.88 -6.38 3.70
N SER A 9 38.62 -5.29 2.99
CA SER A 9 38.07 -4.09 3.60
C SER A 9 36.79 -4.46 4.32
N ALA A 10 36.85 -4.47 5.66
CA ALA A 10 35.63 -4.50 6.47
C ALA A 10 34.77 -3.31 6.05
N ASP A 11 33.63 -3.62 5.47
CA ASP A 11 32.55 -2.68 5.24
C ASP A 11 32.20 -2.09 6.62
N LEU A 12 32.68 -0.87 6.88
CA LEU A 12 32.32 -0.10 8.06
C LEU A 12 30.82 0.19 7.88
N GLY A 13 29.96 -0.63 8.51
CA GLY A 13 28.55 -0.63 8.38
C GLY A 13 28.00 0.79 8.48
N HIS A 14 27.66 1.36 7.33
CA HIS A 14 26.94 2.62 7.25
C HIS A 14 25.58 2.38 7.93
N THR A 15 25.38 3.01 9.09
CA THR A 15 24.07 2.99 9.75
C THR A 15 23.09 3.66 8.78
N PRO A 16 22.07 2.97 8.30
CA PRO A 16 21.18 3.54 7.29
C PRO A 16 20.54 4.81 7.83
N GLU A 17 20.68 5.90 7.09
CA GLU A 17 20.06 7.17 7.39
C GLU A 17 18.54 7.06 7.22
N VAL A 18 17.76 7.52 8.19
CA VAL A 18 16.29 7.39 8.23
C VAL A 18 15.64 8.74 7.98
N THR A 19 14.66 8.80 7.10
CA THR A 19 13.74 9.94 6.96
C THR A 19 12.33 9.55 7.39
N VAL A 20 11.78 10.25 8.38
CA VAL A 20 10.37 10.16 8.77
C VAL A 20 9.58 11.17 7.94
N VAL A 21 8.71 10.69 7.06
CA VAL A 21 7.87 11.51 6.17
C VAL A 21 6.48 11.64 6.77
N ILE A 22 6.05 12.88 7.00
CA ILE A 22 4.76 13.22 7.61
C ILE A 22 3.93 14.03 6.61
N PRO A 23 2.91 13.45 5.96
CA PRO A 23 1.94 14.21 5.18
C PRO A 23 0.99 14.96 6.12
N ALA A 24 0.82 16.26 5.93
CA ALA A 24 -0.03 17.09 6.78
C ALA A 24 -0.94 17.99 5.94
N LEU A 25 -2.20 18.14 6.39
CA LEU A 25 -3.18 19.07 5.82
C LEU A 25 -4.11 19.57 6.93
N ASP A 26 -4.01 20.85 7.27
CA ASP A 26 -4.80 21.51 8.31
C ASP A 26 -4.75 20.78 9.67
N GLU A 27 -3.53 20.52 10.16
CA GLU A 27 -3.24 19.80 11.41
C GLU A 27 -2.41 20.66 12.39
N VAL A 28 -2.58 22.00 12.37
CA VAL A 28 -1.79 22.96 13.17
C VAL A 28 -1.83 22.67 14.68
N GLU A 29 -2.97 22.15 15.20
CA GLU A 29 -3.13 21.88 16.64
C GLU A 29 -2.25 20.73 17.15
N VAL A 30 -1.84 19.81 16.26
CA VAL A 30 -1.18 18.54 16.63
C VAL A 30 0.23 18.44 16.08
N ILE A 31 0.49 18.97 14.88
CA ILE A 31 1.72 18.73 14.13
C ILE A 31 2.99 19.14 14.90
N GLY A 32 2.94 20.26 15.64
CA GLY A 32 4.10 20.74 16.42
C GLY A 32 4.56 19.70 17.45
N LYS A 33 3.63 19.14 18.23
CA LYS A 33 3.92 18.11 19.25
C LYS A 33 4.44 16.81 18.63
N VAL A 34 3.86 16.40 17.49
CA VAL A 34 4.30 15.20 16.76
C VAL A 34 5.74 15.36 16.28
N VAL A 35 6.08 16.52 15.72
CA VAL A 35 7.44 16.80 15.25
C VAL A 35 8.41 16.90 16.41
N GLU A 36 8.08 17.63 17.49
CA GLU A 36 8.92 17.77 18.70
C GLU A 36 9.25 16.40 19.32
N ASP A 37 8.26 15.47 19.44
CA ASP A 37 8.48 14.12 19.97
C ASP A 37 9.43 13.32 19.06
N LEU A 38 9.24 13.37 17.74
CA LEU A 38 10.11 12.66 16.78
C LEU A 38 11.53 13.23 16.76
N VAL A 39 11.69 14.54 16.69
CA VAL A 39 13.02 15.20 16.68
C VAL A 39 13.75 14.99 18.01
N GLY A 40 13.05 15.11 19.14
CA GLY A 40 13.63 14.90 20.46
C GLY A 40 14.06 13.44 20.70
N ARG A 41 13.32 12.49 20.17
CA ARG A 41 13.58 11.05 20.35
C ARG A 41 14.63 10.52 19.36
N TYR A 42 14.66 11.06 18.15
CA TYR A 42 15.52 10.60 17.05
C TYR A 42 16.31 11.77 16.43
N PRO A 43 17.29 12.32 17.14
CA PRO A 43 18.06 13.50 16.66
C PRO A 43 18.85 13.22 15.37
N ASP A 44 19.17 11.94 15.09
CA ASP A 44 19.89 11.50 13.89
C ASP A 44 18.96 11.21 12.69
N TYR A 45 17.63 11.28 12.87
CA TYR A 45 16.68 11.06 11.79
C TYR A 45 16.27 12.38 11.15
N GLU A 46 16.07 12.37 9.85
CA GLU A 46 15.42 13.48 9.17
C GLU A 46 13.90 13.42 9.42
N VAL A 47 13.32 14.46 10.01
CA VAL A 47 11.86 14.64 10.06
C VAL A 47 11.46 15.56 8.92
N LEU A 48 10.70 15.01 7.94
CA LEU A 48 10.27 15.70 6.73
C LEU A 48 8.76 15.81 6.69
N VAL A 49 8.23 17.02 6.89
CA VAL A 49 6.80 17.31 6.77
C VAL A 49 6.48 17.75 5.35
N ILE A 50 5.47 17.16 4.75
CA ILE A 50 4.90 17.59 3.48
C ILE A 50 3.55 18.24 3.77
N ASP A 51 3.56 19.57 3.77
CA ASP A 51 2.37 20.39 3.93
C ASP A 51 1.61 20.43 2.60
N ASP A 52 0.49 19.73 2.53
CA ASP A 52 -0.29 19.53 1.29
C ASP A 52 -1.25 20.70 1.01
N GLY A 53 -0.76 21.93 1.17
CA GLY A 53 -1.52 23.15 0.89
C GLY A 53 -2.44 23.56 2.04
N SER A 54 -1.97 23.43 3.30
CA SER A 54 -2.70 23.90 4.48
C SER A 54 -2.88 25.41 4.50
N THR A 55 -4.00 25.84 5.09
CA THR A 55 -4.36 27.26 5.23
C THR A 55 -4.32 27.76 6.68
N ASP A 56 -4.04 26.88 7.64
CA ASP A 56 -4.13 27.12 9.08
C ASP A 56 -2.77 27.40 9.77
N GLY A 57 -1.65 27.36 9.03
CA GLY A 57 -0.31 27.52 9.59
C GLY A 57 0.39 26.20 9.97
N THR A 58 -0.13 25.05 9.56
CA THR A 58 0.45 23.72 9.81
C THR A 58 1.94 23.65 9.46
N GLY A 59 2.33 24.13 8.26
CA GLY A 59 3.72 24.07 7.82
C GLY A 59 4.65 24.96 8.64
N ASP A 60 4.19 26.11 9.14
CA ASP A 60 4.96 26.99 10.01
C ASP A 60 5.17 26.36 11.38
N ALA A 61 4.12 25.76 11.95
CA ALA A 61 4.19 25.03 13.22
C ALA A 61 5.18 23.84 13.14
N ALA A 62 5.13 23.06 12.05
CA ALA A 62 6.06 21.97 11.82
C ALA A 62 7.52 22.44 11.70
N SER A 63 7.75 23.55 10.99
CA SER A 63 9.09 24.13 10.84
C SER A 63 9.63 24.65 12.17
N ALA A 64 8.79 25.32 12.97
CA ALA A 64 9.17 25.82 14.29
C ALA A 64 9.53 24.67 15.26
N ALA A 65 8.91 23.50 15.11
CA ALA A 65 9.19 22.29 15.88
C ALA A 65 10.46 21.53 15.41
N GLY A 66 11.15 21.99 14.35
CA GLY A 66 12.41 21.43 13.88
C GLY A 66 12.32 20.51 12.66
N ALA A 67 11.17 20.36 12.02
CA ALA A 67 11.05 19.60 10.80
C ALA A 67 11.56 20.36 9.57
N ARG A 68 12.09 19.64 8.60
CA ARG A 68 12.20 20.15 7.24
C ARG A 68 10.84 20.11 6.58
N VAL A 69 10.37 21.24 6.03
CA VAL A 69 9.01 21.34 5.44
C VAL A 69 9.10 21.56 3.94
N ILE A 70 8.28 20.82 3.20
CA ILE A 70 8.01 21.08 1.77
C ILE A 70 6.52 21.37 1.64
N ARG A 71 6.18 22.54 1.05
CA ARG A 71 4.79 22.98 0.87
C ARG A 71 4.35 22.77 -0.57
N HIS A 72 3.14 22.24 -0.73
CA HIS A 72 2.42 22.25 -2.00
C HIS A 72 1.61 23.56 -2.12
N GLU A 73 1.51 24.08 -3.31
CA GLU A 73 0.72 25.30 -3.57
C GLU A 73 -0.81 25.08 -3.38
N TRP A 74 -1.26 23.83 -3.52
CA TRP A 74 -2.65 23.41 -3.31
C TRP A 74 -2.69 21.95 -2.85
N ASN A 75 -3.83 21.52 -2.33
CA ASN A 75 -4.04 20.14 -1.91
C ASN A 75 -3.97 19.18 -3.10
N LYS A 76 -2.90 18.38 -3.16
CA LYS A 76 -2.65 17.35 -4.18
C LYS A 76 -3.09 15.96 -3.75
N GLY A 77 -3.42 15.80 -2.47
CA GLY A 77 -3.87 14.58 -1.82
C GLY A 77 -2.76 13.81 -1.07
N TYR A 78 -3.18 13.06 -0.07
CA TYR A 78 -2.33 12.31 0.86
C TYR A 78 -1.20 11.51 0.16
N GLY A 79 -1.55 10.72 -0.87
CA GLY A 79 -0.56 9.92 -1.60
C GLY A 79 0.39 10.78 -2.46
N ALA A 80 -0.05 11.97 -2.90
CA ALA A 80 0.84 12.90 -3.59
C ALA A 80 1.86 13.51 -2.62
N ALA A 81 1.44 13.84 -1.40
CA ALA A 81 2.33 14.28 -0.33
C ALA A 81 3.37 13.21 0.00
N LEU A 82 2.96 11.95 0.17
CA LEU A 82 3.88 10.84 0.39
C LEU A 82 4.88 10.68 -0.77
N ARG A 83 4.43 10.76 -2.04
CA ARG A 83 5.33 10.69 -3.19
C ARG A 83 6.36 11.83 -3.21
N THR A 84 5.94 13.04 -2.84
CA THR A 84 6.86 14.17 -2.69
C THR A 84 7.88 13.89 -1.60
N GLY A 85 7.44 13.39 -0.44
CA GLY A 85 8.30 13.00 0.67
C GLY A 85 9.32 11.92 0.28
N CYS A 86 8.89 10.84 -0.39
CA CYS A 86 9.78 9.77 -0.84
C CYS A 86 10.91 10.26 -1.77
N ARG A 87 10.59 11.20 -2.68
CA ARG A 87 11.58 11.77 -3.60
C ARG A 87 12.54 12.71 -2.89
N ALA A 88 12.04 13.48 -1.92
CA ALA A 88 12.80 14.48 -1.19
C ALA A 88 13.54 13.93 0.02
N ALA A 89 13.20 12.74 0.51
CA ALA A 89 13.87 12.06 1.60
C ALA A 89 15.35 11.88 1.31
N ARG A 90 16.19 12.08 2.33
CA ARG A 90 17.65 11.91 2.25
C ARG A 90 18.09 10.54 2.73
N GLY A 91 17.34 9.94 3.67
CA GLY A 91 17.65 8.66 4.25
C GLY A 91 17.47 7.47 3.29
N ASP A 92 18.20 6.40 3.54
CA ASP A 92 18.08 5.12 2.84
C ASP A 92 16.82 4.36 3.27
N ILE A 93 16.31 4.67 4.46
CA ILE A 93 15.04 4.19 4.99
C ILE A 93 14.04 5.35 5.04
N VAL A 94 12.85 5.13 4.50
CA VAL A 94 11.72 6.07 4.59
C VAL A 94 10.65 5.47 5.48
N CYS A 95 10.32 6.16 6.57
CA CYS A 95 9.24 5.80 7.47
C CYS A 95 8.08 6.80 7.31
N PHE A 96 6.88 6.34 6.98
CA PHE A 96 5.69 7.18 6.96
C PHE A 96 5.08 7.25 8.34
N PHE A 97 4.68 8.45 8.74
CA PHE A 97 4.05 8.73 10.03
C PHE A 97 2.91 9.73 9.83
N ASP A 98 1.72 9.44 10.36
CA ASP A 98 0.57 10.32 10.19
C ASP A 98 0.62 11.51 11.17
N ALA A 99 0.20 12.71 10.71
CA ALA A 99 0.23 13.95 11.47
C ALA A 99 -0.84 14.03 12.59
N ASP A 100 -1.81 13.09 12.64
CA ASP A 100 -3.02 13.16 13.48
C ASP A 100 -2.81 12.72 14.95
N GLY A 101 -1.58 12.43 15.34
CA GLY A 101 -1.20 12.07 16.70
C GLY A 101 -1.71 10.68 17.17
N GLN A 102 -2.17 9.82 16.26
CA GLN A 102 -2.63 8.47 16.62
C GLN A 102 -1.49 7.47 16.86
N HIS A 103 -0.34 7.68 16.23
CA HIS A 103 0.81 6.77 16.30
C HIS A 103 1.78 7.21 17.41
N HIS A 104 2.41 6.23 18.05
CA HIS A 104 3.47 6.47 19.01
C HIS A 104 4.83 6.58 18.27
N ALA A 105 5.61 7.59 18.58
CA ALA A 105 6.94 7.77 17.99
C ALA A 105 7.87 6.56 18.24
N GLU A 106 7.68 5.84 19.36
CA GLU A 106 8.43 4.61 19.69
C GLU A 106 8.32 3.53 18.64
N ASP A 107 7.17 3.44 17.95
CA ASP A 107 6.94 2.43 16.92
C ASP A 107 7.82 2.66 15.69
N VAL A 108 8.29 3.90 15.44
CA VAL A 108 9.21 4.20 14.33
C VAL A 108 10.48 3.36 14.42
N ALA A 109 11.16 3.37 15.58
CA ALA A 109 12.39 2.58 15.77
C ALA A 109 12.12 1.07 15.65
N ARG A 110 10.96 0.59 16.14
CA ARG A 110 10.57 -0.82 16.02
C ARG A 110 10.38 -1.26 14.58
N LEU A 111 9.80 -0.41 13.73
CA LEU A 111 9.66 -0.71 12.31
C LEU A 111 11.00 -0.60 11.58
N VAL A 112 11.78 0.45 11.84
CA VAL A 112 13.09 0.67 11.22
C VAL A 112 14.04 -0.49 11.49
N ALA A 113 14.06 -1.02 12.71
CA ALA A 113 14.91 -2.17 13.09
C ALA A 113 14.63 -3.44 12.28
N GLU A 114 13.43 -3.58 11.72
CA GLU A 114 13.04 -4.72 10.88
C GLU A 114 13.28 -4.46 9.37
N VAL A 115 13.64 -3.23 8.98
CA VAL A 115 14.10 -2.92 7.61
C VAL A 115 15.55 -3.41 7.49
N GLY A 116 15.89 -4.09 6.51
CA GLY A 116 17.18 -4.74 6.32
C GLY A 116 16.91 -6.09 5.67
N PRO A 117 16.43 -7.08 6.43
CA PRO A 117 15.93 -8.32 5.83
C PRO A 117 14.59 -8.13 5.09
N HIS A 118 13.84 -7.05 5.38
CA HIS A 118 12.57 -6.76 4.74
C HIS A 118 12.63 -5.46 3.94
N ASP A 119 11.96 -5.43 2.79
CA ASP A 119 11.89 -4.25 1.93
C ASP A 119 10.79 -3.29 2.36
N MET A 120 9.76 -3.81 3.04
CA MET A 120 8.69 -3.04 3.66
C MET A 120 8.33 -3.61 5.04
N VAL A 121 8.13 -2.74 6.00
CA VAL A 121 7.63 -3.08 7.34
C VAL A 121 6.38 -2.25 7.62
N VAL A 122 5.31 -2.91 8.05
CA VAL A 122 3.99 -2.28 8.30
C VAL A 122 3.64 -2.40 9.77
N GLY A 123 3.32 -1.29 10.41
CA GLY A 123 2.73 -1.29 11.74
C GLY A 123 1.28 -1.79 11.67
N ALA A 124 1.04 -3.04 12.08
CA ALA A 124 -0.28 -3.65 12.05
C ALA A 124 -1.03 -3.37 13.36
N ARG A 125 -2.19 -2.73 13.25
CA ARG A 125 -3.05 -2.44 14.41
C ARG A 125 -3.58 -3.72 15.04
N THR A 126 -3.40 -3.85 16.35
CA THR A 126 -3.96 -4.99 17.10
C THR A 126 -5.49 -4.94 17.13
N ARG A 127 -6.15 -6.11 17.33
CA ARG A 127 -7.62 -6.26 17.28
C ARG A 127 -8.38 -5.45 18.34
N ASP A 128 -7.71 -4.93 19.36
CA ASP A 128 -8.29 -4.12 20.43
C ASP A 128 -8.60 -2.66 20.02
N SER A 129 -8.20 -2.24 18.82
CA SER A 129 -8.56 -0.92 18.30
C SER A 129 -10.05 -0.86 17.99
N HIS A 130 -10.79 -0.02 18.74
CA HIS A 130 -12.25 0.15 18.76
C HIS A 130 -12.87 0.48 17.40
N ALA A 131 -13.19 -0.54 16.58
CA ALA A 131 -13.99 -0.35 15.38
C ALA A 131 -15.48 -0.55 15.72
N PRO A 132 -16.39 0.41 15.39
CA PRO A 132 -17.82 0.25 15.62
C PRO A 132 -18.38 -1.02 14.96
N LEU A 133 -19.26 -1.74 15.67
CA LEU A 133 -19.85 -3.02 15.22
C LEU A 133 -20.54 -2.94 13.84
N SER A 134 -21.13 -1.79 13.50
CA SER A 134 -21.83 -1.55 12.22
C SER A 134 -20.92 -1.59 10.99
N ARG A 135 -19.59 -1.50 11.16
CA ARG A 135 -18.59 -1.45 10.09
C ARG A 135 -17.93 -2.81 9.79
N ARG A 136 -18.25 -3.85 10.57
CA ARG A 136 -17.64 -5.18 10.46
C ARG A 136 -17.92 -5.93 9.15
N PRO A 137 -19.17 -5.93 8.59
CA PRO A 137 -19.45 -6.72 7.38
C PRO A 137 -18.69 -6.24 6.14
N GLY A 138 -18.67 -4.93 5.89
CA GLY A 138 -17.97 -4.36 4.73
C GLY A 138 -16.45 -4.54 4.81
N LYS A 139 -15.87 -4.39 6.02
CA LYS A 139 -14.45 -4.65 6.25
C LYS A 139 -14.10 -6.14 6.08
N PHE A 140 -14.99 -7.04 6.49
CA PHE A 140 -14.79 -8.48 6.33
C PHE A 140 -14.76 -8.87 4.84
N VAL A 141 -15.75 -8.43 4.05
CA VAL A 141 -15.77 -8.68 2.60
C VAL A 141 -14.52 -8.14 1.94
N LEU A 142 -14.13 -6.89 2.24
CA LEU A 142 -12.93 -6.27 1.67
C LEU A 142 -11.66 -7.05 2.05
N ARG A 143 -11.56 -7.54 3.29
CA ARG A 143 -10.45 -8.37 3.75
C ARG A 143 -10.39 -9.69 3.00
N VAL A 144 -11.50 -10.43 2.90
CA VAL A 144 -11.56 -11.71 2.18
C VAL A 144 -11.12 -11.52 0.72
N PHE A 145 -11.57 -10.46 0.06
CA PHE A 145 -11.13 -10.13 -1.29
C PHE A 145 -9.64 -9.77 -1.35
N ALA A 146 -9.15 -8.97 -0.39
CA ALA A 146 -7.74 -8.62 -0.34
C ALA A 146 -6.85 -9.85 -0.16
N ASP A 147 -7.18 -10.72 0.78
CA ASP A 147 -6.44 -11.95 1.07
C ASP A 147 -6.47 -12.91 -0.14
N ALA A 148 -7.64 -13.08 -0.77
CA ALA A 148 -7.79 -13.90 -1.98
C ALA A 148 -6.96 -13.37 -3.15
N LEU A 149 -6.97 -12.04 -3.38
CA LEU A 149 -6.20 -11.41 -4.45
C LEU A 149 -4.70 -11.35 -4.14
N ALA A 150 -4.31 -11.14 -2.87
CA ALA A 150 -2.91 -11.15 -2.45
C ALA A 150 -2.32 -12.58 -2.45
N GLY A 151 -3.13 -13.58 -2.14
CA GLY A 151 -2.70 -14.97 -1.96
C GLY A 151 -2.14 -15.27 -0.58
N ILE A 152 -2.18 -14.28 0.33
CA ILE A 152 -1.77 -14.39 1.73
C ILE A 152 -2.74 -13.62 2.62
N GLU A 153 -2.79 -13.94 3.91
CA GLU A 153 -3.53 -13.16 4.88
C GLU A 153 -2.79 -11.84 5.17
N ILE A 154 -3.49 -10.70 4.99
CA ILE A 154 -2.94 -9.36 5.24
C ILE A 154 -3.44 -8.88 6.60
N PRO A 155 -2.57 -8.74 7.63
CA PRO A 155 -2.97 -8.31 8.97
C PRO A 155 -3.59 -6.92 9.00
N ASP A 156 -2.96 -5.95 8.34
CA ASP A 156 -3.50 -4.58 8.21
C ASP A 156 -3.12 -3.97 6.85
N LEU A 157 -4.13 -3.75 6.02
CA LEU A 157 -3.96 -3.20 4.67
C LEU A 157 -3.81 -1.67 4.66
N ASN A 158 -4.40 -0.99 5.65
CA ASN A 158 -4.62 0.46 5.61
C ASN A 158 -3.82 1.24 6.66
N SER A 159 -2.90 0.60 7.37
CA SER A 159 -2.04 1.32 8.31
C SER A 159 -1.20 2.38 7.59
N GLY A 160 -1.13 3.60 8.13
CA GLY A 160 -0.28 4.67 7.63
C GLY A 160 1.17 4.52 8.06
N LEU A 161 1.42 3.95 9.26
CA LEU A 161 2.77 3.77 9.81
C LEU A 161 3.49 2.62 9.09
N ARG A 162 4.49 2.95 8.28
CA ARG A 162 5.24 2.02 7.42
C ARG A 162 6.67 2.45 7.24
N ALA A 163 7.58 1.51 7.21
CA ALA A 163 8.98 1.75 6.86
C ALA A 163 9.37 0.98 5.59
N PHE A 164 10.20 1.57 4.75
CA PHE A 164 10.63 1.01 3.48
C PHE A 164 12.11 1.23 3.24
N LYS A 165 12.75 0.34 2.51
CA LYS A 165 13.96 0.68 1.77
C LYS A 165 13.59 1.69 0.69
N ARG A 166 14.22 2.87 0.73
CA ARG A 166 13.89 3.99 -0.16
C ARG A 166 14.08 3.64 -1.63
N ASP A 167 15.18 2.99 -1.99
CA ASP A 167 15.50 2.59 -3.35
C ASP A 167 14.45 1.63 -3.94
N VAL A 168 13.95 0.68 -3.13
CA VAL A 168 12.88 -0.23 -3.51
C VAL A 168 11.57 0.53 -3.69
N LEU A 169 11.19 1.39 -2.73
CA LEU A 169 9.95 2.16 -2.81
C LEU A 169 9.91 3.05 -4.07
N LEU A 170 11.03 3.70 -4.41
CA LEU A 170 11.11 4.58 -5.58
C LEU A 170 10.82 3.84 -6.90
N LYS A 171 11.20 2.57 -7.03
CA LYS A 171 10.89 1.76 -8.22
C LYS A 171 9.39 1.62 -8.46
N TYR A 172 8.60 1.51 -7.39
CA TYR A 172 7.14 1.33 -7.46
C TYR A 172 6.34 2.63 -7.30
N LEU A 173 7.01 3.76 -7.10
CA LEU A 173 6.36 5.04 -6.79
C LEU A 173 5.42 5.53 -7.91
N HIS A 174 5.68 5.12 -9.15
CA HIS A 174 4.83 5.41 -10.31
C HIS A 174 3.46 4.73 -10.27
N LEU A 175 3.31 3.63 -9.49
CA LEU A 175 2.04 2.93 -9.29
C LEU A 175 1.17 3.58 -8.20
N MET A 176 1.76 4.43 -7.36
CA MET A 176 1.11 4.96 -6.18
C MET A 176 0.11 6.06 -6.54
N PRO A 177 -1.17 5.94 -6.13
CA PRO A 177 -2.19 6.96 -6.37
C PRO A 177 -1.96 8.22 -5.53
N SER A 178 -2.61 9.33 -5.89
CA SER A 178 -2.53 10.58 -5.14
C SER A 178 -3.38 10.59 -3.86
N GLY A 179 -4.35 9.68 -3.73
CA GLY A 179 -5.27 9.60 -2.59
C GLY A 179 -4.84 8.64 -1.48
N PHE A 180 -5.78 8.34 -0.57
CA PHE A 180 -5.57 7.47 0.60
C PHE A 180 -5.26 6.00 0.27
N SER A 181 -5.44 5.58 -0.97
CA SER A 181 -5.14 4.21 -1.40
C SER A 181 -3.64 3.92 -1.56
N PHE A 182 -2.76 4.87 -1.25
CA PHE A 182 -1.30 4.68 -1.28
C PHE A 182 -0.88 3.46 -0.44
N SER A 183 -1.39 3.35 0.78
CA SER A 183 -1.09 2.24 1.70
C SER A 183 -1.48 0.88 1.11
N THR A 184 -2.68 0.77 0.55
CA THR A 184 -3.14 -0.45 -0.13
C THR A 184 -2.26 -0.78 -1.34
N THR A 185 -1.98 0.23 -2.19
CA THR A 185 -1.20 0.04 -3.41
C THR A 185 0.23 -0.41 -3.09
N SER A 186 0.90 0.22 -2.10
CA SER A 186 2.25 -0.17 -1.71
C SER A 186 2.31 -1.60 -1.18
N THR A 187 1.31 -2.04 -0.37
CA THR A 187 1.25 -3.42 0.10
C THR A 187 1.13 -4.40 -1.07
N PHE A 188 0.17 -4.18 -1.98
CA PHE A 188 -0.01 -5.05 -3.13
C PHE A 188 1.19 -5.03 -4.08
N ALA A 189 1.79 -3.87 -4.34
CA ALA A 189 2.95 -3.76 -5.20
C ALA A 189 4.13 -4.57 -4.64
N MET A 190 4.42 -4.48 -3.34
CA MET A 190 5.50 -5.24 -2.70
C MET A 190 5.21 -6.75 -2.73
N LEU A 191 4.00 -7.17 -2.31
CA LEU A 191 3.63 -8.60 -2.28
C LEU A 191 3.63 -9.23 -3.67
N LYS A 192 3.11 -8.53 -4.68
CA LYS A 192 3.03 -9.04 -6.05
C LYS A 192 4.35 -8.99 -6.82
N SER A 193 5.35 -8.31 -6.27
CA SER A 193 6.73 -8.31 -6.78
C SER A 193 7.66 -9.19 -5.92
N ASP A 194 7.10 -10.12 -5.14
CA ASP A 194 7.82 -11.05 -4.27
C ASP A 194 8.81 -10.36 -3.32
N ARG A 195 8.49 -9.11 -2.91
CA ARG A 195 9.32 -8.36 -1.96
C ARG A 195 9.00 -8.78 -0.53
N PRO A 196 10.02 -8.98 0.32
CA PRO A 196 9.81 -9.37 1.71
C PRO A 196 9.12 -8.24 2.50
N VAL A 197 7.94 -8.57 3.07
CA VAL A 197 7.10 -7.67 3.87
C VAL A 197 6.94 -8.23 5.27
N LYS A 198 7.14 -7.39 6.30
CA LYS A 198 6.94 -7.71 7.71
C LYS A 198 5.79 -6.89 8.29
N TRP A 199 4.98 -7.49 9.15
CA TRP A 199 4.00 -6.80 9.98
C TRP A 199 4.43 -6.80 11.44
N VAL A 200 4.51 -5.61 12.04
CA VAL A 200 4.86 -5.40 13.45
C VAL A 200 3.61 -4.92 14.18
N PRO A 201 3.15 -5.62 15.23
CA PRO A 201 1.97 -5.19 15.97
C PRO A 201 2.21 -3.84 16.64
N ILE A 202 1.26 -2.90 16.43
CA ILE A 202 1.26 -1.57 17.05
C ILE A 202 -0.08 -1.29 17.74
N THR A 203 -0.05 -0.40 18.72
CA THR A 203 -1.25 0.20 19.32
C THR A 203 -1.45 1.59 18.77
N ILE A 204 -2.71 2.02 18.62
CA ILE A 204 -3.04 3.38 18.19
C ILE A 204 -3.96 4.04 19.21
N GLU A 205 -3.77 5.34 19.39
CA GLU A 205 -4.65 6.17 20.20
C GLU A 205 -5.92 6.59 19.44
N LYS A 206 -6.88 7.14 20.18
CA LYS A 206 -8.07 7.72 19.57
C LYS A 206 -7.66 9.00 18.84
N ARG A 207 -8.08 9.14 17.59
CA ARG A 207 -7.87 10.35 16.82
C ARG A 207 -8.45 11.59 17.51
N VAL A 208 -7.66 12.64 17.55
CA VAL A 208 -8.11 13.98 17.91
C VAL A 208 -8.62 14.64 16.63
N GLY A 209 -9.95 14.87 16.50
CA GLY A 209 -10.55 15.53 15.33
C GLY A 209 -11.56 14.69 14.54
N LYS A 210 -12.12 15.27 13.47
CA LYS A 210 -13.17 14.65 12.63
C LYS A 210 -12.55 13.94 11.42
N SER A 211 -12.99 12.71 11.13
CA SER A 211 -12.59 11.99 9.90
C SER A 211 -13.37 12.55 8.69
N SER A 212 -12.66 13.01 7.67
CA SER A 212 -13.21 13.52 6.41
C SER A 212 -13.59 12.44 5.40
N VAL A 213 -13.48 11.15 5.75
CA VAL A 213 -13.53 10.02 4.80
C VAL A 213 -14.93 9.41 4.71
N SER A 214 -15.56 9.48 3.53
CA SER A 214 -16.80 8.77 3.18
C SER A 214 -16.54 7.28 2.94
N GLN A 215 -17.00 6.39 3.83
CA GLN A 215 -16.61 4.99 3.91
C GLN A 215 -17.06 4.09 2.77
N VAL A 216 -18.30 4.26 2.26
CA VAL A 216 -18.85 3.40 1.19
C VAL A 216 -18.15 3.66 -0.13
N ARG A 217 -17.95 4.94 -0.48
CA ARG A 217 -17.24 5.34 -1.69
C ARG A 217 -15.80 4.86 -1.69
N HIS A 218 -15.10 4.96 -0.54
CA HIS A 218 -13.74 4.49 -0.39
C HIS A 218 -13.63 2.96 -0.44
N GLY A 219 -14.60 2.22 0.10
CA GLY A 219 -14.62 0.75 0.01
C GLY A 219 -14.66 0.26 -1.44
N LEU A 220 -15.54 0.83 -2.26
CA LEU A 220 -15.63 0.48 -3.68
C LEU A 220 -14.38 0.90 -4.46
N GLN A 221 -13.85 2.09 -4.20
CA GLN A 221 -12.59 2.55 -4.81
C GLN A 221 -11.42 1.65 -4.45
N THR A 222 -11.33 1.19 -3.20
CA THR A 222 -10.30 0.26 -2.75
C THR A 222 -10.44 -1.10 -3.43
N LEU A 223 -11.66 -1.64 -3.55
CA LEU A 223 -11.91 -2.89 -4.26
C LEU A 223 -11.50 -2.80 -5.74
N LEU A 224 -11.92 -1.75 -6.44
CA LEU A 224 -11.55 -1.53 -7.85
C LEU A 224 -10.04 -1.38 -8.01
N LEU A 225 -9.38 -0.71 -7.06
CA LEU A 225 -7.94 -0.59 -7.05
C LEU A 225 -7.24 -1.95 -6.87
N MET A 226 -7.72 -2.79 -5.94
CA MET A 226 -7.19 -4.14 -5.73
C MET A 226 -7.33 -4.99 -7.00
N ILE A 227 -8.50 -4.98 -7.64
CA ILE A 227 -8.72 -5.68 -8.91
C ILE A 227 -7.74 -5.15 -9.97
N ARG A 228 -7.60 -3.84 -10.09
CA ARG A 228 -6.68 -3.21 -11.05
C ARG A 228 -5.22 -3.62 -10.80
N LEU A 229 -4.77 -3.60 -9.54
CA LEU A 229 -3.40 -4.00 -9.19
C LEU A 229 -3.18 -5.49 -9.43
N THR A 230 -4.13 -6.34 -9.05
CA THR A 230 -4.04 -7.78 -9.33
C THR A 230 -4.00 -8.05 -10.83
N THR A 231 -4.85 -7.36 -11.62
CA THR A 231 -4.82 -7.46 -13.09
C THR A 231 -3.51 -6.95 -13.69
N LEU A 232 -2.81 -6.03 -13.02
CA LEU A 232 -1.51 -5.53 -13.46
C LEU A 232 -0.38 -6.56 -13.26
N PHE A 233 -0.42 -7.33 -12.16
CA PHE A 233 0.64 -8.27 -11.78
C PHE A 233 0.30 -9.73 -12.09
N GLU A 234 -0.94 -10.16 -11.87
CA GLU A 234 -1.44 -11.54 -12.02
C GLU A 234 -2.84 -11.56 -12.66
N PRO A 235 -2.98 -11.17 -13.93
CA PRO A 235 -4.30 -11.02 -14.56
C PRO A 235 -5.11 -12.32 -14.58
N LEU A 236 -4.48 -13.47 -14.76
CA LEU A 236 -5.18 -14.77 -14.78
C LEU A 236 -5.93 -15.04 -13.46
N ARG A 237 -5.47 -14.53 -12.32
CA ARG A 237 -6.16 -14.66 -11.02
C ARG A 237 -7.54 -14.00 -11.01
N VAL A 238 -7.75 -12.97 -11.85
CA VAL A 238 -9.03 -12.28 -12.00
C VAL A 238 -9.85 -12.87 -13.15
N PHE A 239 -9.24 -13.10 -14.30
CA PHE A 239 -9.94 -13.50 -15.50
C PHE A 239 -10.35 -14.97 -15.50
N LEU A 240 -9.53 -15.87 -14.92
CA LEU A 240 -9.80 -17.32 -14.93
C LEU A 240 -11.07 -17.70 -14.17
N PRO A 241 -11.36 -17.20 -12.95
CA PRO A 241 -12.62 -17.51 -12.27
C PRO A 241 -13.85 -17.02 -13.03
N VAL A 242 -13.78 -15.82 -13.63
CA VAL A 242 -14.88 -15.25 -14.42
C VAL A 242 -15.13 -16.08 -15.68
N SER A 243 -14.07 -16.43 -16.39
CA SER A 243 -14.12 -17.30 -17.56
C SER A 243 -14.71 -18.67 -17.21
N ALA A 244 -14.23 -19.30 -16.14
CA ALA A 244 -14.72 -20.61 -15.69
C ALA A 244 -16.21 -20.57 -15.30
N LEU A 245 -16.66 -19.48 -14.65
CA LEU A 245 -18.08 -19.28 -14.31
C LEU A 245 -18.95 -19.16 -15.58
N LEU A 246 -18.53 -18.36 -16.56
CA LEU A 246 -19.29 -18.15 -17.80
C LEU A 246 -19.30 -19.42 -18.66
N PHE A 247 -18.14 -20.02 -18.88
CA PHE A 247 -18.03 -21.25 -19.70
C PHE A 247 -18.72 -22.43 -19.02
N GLY A 248 -18.39 -22.68 -17.74
CA GLY A 248 -19.01 -23.79 -16.98
C GLY A 248 -20.50 -23.60 -16.78
N GLY A 249 -20.97 -22.38 -16.55
CA GLY A 249 -22.40 -22.05 -16.51
C GLY A 249 -23.11 -22.32 -17.84
N GLY A 250 -22.48 -21.94 -18.97
CA GLY A 250 -22.98 -22.24 -20.30
C GLY A 250 -23.09 -23.74 -20.57
N VAL A 251 -22.06 -24.50 -20.22
CA VAL A 251 -22.04 -25.96 -20.35
C VAL A 251 -23.08 -26.61 -19.44
N ALA A 252 -23.18 -26.21 -18.18
CA ALA A 252 -24.17 -26.72 -17.24
C ALA A 252 -25.63 -26.47 -17.73
N TYR A 253 -25.86 -25.25 -18.25
CA TYR A 253 -27.18 -24.92 -18.83
C TYR A 253 -27.48 -25.73 -20.09
N PHE A 254 -26.49 -25.96 -20.96
CA PHE A 254 -26.63 -26.84 -22.12
C PHE A 254 -27.00 -28.28 -21.72
N VAL A 255 -26.31 -28.86 -20.73
CA VAL A 255 -26.63 -30.19 -20.22
C VAL A 255 -28.07 -30.23 -19.67
N GLY A 256 -28.49 -29.20 -18.94
CA GLY A 256 -29.89 -29.08 -18.50
C GLY A 256 -30.87 -29.04 -19.66
N ASN A 257 -30.60 -28.27 -20.71
CA ASN A 257 -31.45 -28.19 -21.91
C ASN A 257 -31.60 -29.54 -22.61
N LEU A 258 -30.55 -30.36 -22.65
CA LEU A 258 -30.62 -31.71 -23.23
C LEU A 258 -31.61 -32.59 -22.49
N VAL A 259 -31.68 -32.50 -21.14
CA VAL A 259 -32.62 -33.26 -20.32
C VAL A 259 -34.08 -32.90 -20.65
N TYR A 260 -34.32 -31.60 -20.99
CA TYR A 260 -35.65 -31.11 -21.35
C TYR A 260 -35.92 -31.09 -22.86
N GLY A 261 -35.02 -31.63 -23.68
CA GLY A 261 -35.20 -31.70 -25.15
C GLY A 261 -35.10 -30.36 -25.88
N LEU A 262 -34.49 -29.34 -25.24
CA LEU A 262 -34.41 -27.95 -25.75
C LEU A 262 -33.15 -27.70 -26.55
N GLY A 263 -32.27 -28.49 -26.88
CA GLY A 263 -31.08 -28.27 -27.71
C GLY A 263 -30.21 -27.07 -27.32
N VAL A 264 -29.48 -26.54 -28.31
CA VAL A 264 -28.59 -25.36 -28.11
C VAL A 264 -29.41 -24.06 -28.21
N THR A 265 -29.37 -23.25 -27.17
CA THR A 265 -30.03 -21.93 -27.13
C THR A 265 -29.00 -20.82 -27.24
N ASP A 266 -29.45 -19.60 -27.58
CA ASP A 266 -28.58 -18.39 -27.65
C ASP A 266 -27.83 -18.13 -26.33
N VAL A 267 -28.46 -18.44 -25.19
CA VAL A 267 -27.83 -18.29 -23.85
C VAL A 267 -26.61 -19.21 -23.73
N VAL A 268 -26.70 -20.47 -24.21
CA VAL A 268 -25.57 -21.41 -24.21
C VAL A 268 -24.44 -20.89 -25.07
N VAL A 269 -24.74 -20.45 -26.29
CA VAL A 269 -23.73 -19.92 -27.23
C VAL A 269 -23.07 -18.66 -26.65
N MET A 270 -23.87 -17.67 -26.21
CA MET A 270 -23.36 -16.42 -25.68
C MET A 270 -22.50 -16.63 -24.43
N SER A 271 -22.94 -17.48 -23.50
CA SER A 271 -22.22 -17.74 -22.26
C SER A 271 -20.89 -18.46 -22.53
N THR A 272 -20.89 -19.47 -23.38
CA THR A 272 -19.69 -20.26 -23.73
C THR A 272 -18.67 -19.39 -24.49
N VAL A 273 -19.13 -18.67 -25.53
CA VAL A 273 -18.26 -17.76 -26.32
C VAL A 273 -17.69 -16.66 -25.44
N SER A 274 -18.51 -16.04 -24.58
CA SER A 274 -18.04 -15.03 -23.65
C SER A 274 -16.99 -15.58 -22.68
N GLY A 275 -17.18 -16.79 -22.17
CA GLY A 275 -16.22 -17.48 -21.32
C GLY A 275 -14.87 -17.67 -22.00
N ILE A 276 -14.88 -18.15 -23.25
CA ILE A 276 -13.66 -18.31 -24.06
C ILE A 276 -12.99 -16.95 -24.32
N MET A 277 -13.76 -15.92 -24.68
CA MET A 277 -13.21 -14.57 -24.93
C MET A 277 -12.55 -13.98 -23.68
N VAL A 278 -13.18 -14.11 -22.51
CA VAL A 278 -12.62 -13.65 -21.24
C VAL A 278 -11.34 -14.41 -20.89
N PHE A 279 -11.27 -15.72 -21.17
CA PHE A 279 -10.06 -16.50 -20.99
C PHE A 279 -8.92 -16.03 -21.88
N LEU A 280 -9.17 -15.86 -23.18
CA LEU A 280 -8.16 -15.38 -24.13
C LEU A 280 -7.68 -13.96 -23.77
N MET A 281 -8.58 -13.09 -23.32
CA MET A 281 -8.21 -11.77 -22.82
C MET A 281 -7.31 -11.88 -21.59
N GLY A 282 -7.61 -12.79 -20.66
CA GLY A 282 -6.77 -13.08 -19.50
C GLY A 282 -5.35 -13.51 -19.89
N LEU A 283 -5.23 -14.41 -20.89
CA LEU A 283 -3.93 -14.84 -21.42
C LEU A 283 -3.14 -13.69 -22.06
N LEU A 284 -3.80 -12.85 -22.85
CA LEU A 284 -3.15 -11.67 -23.46
C LEU A 284 -2.63 -10.72 -22.38
N MET A 285 -3.45 -10.44 -21.37
CA MET A 285 -3.03 -9.57 -20.27
C MET A 285 -1.88 -10.18 -19.46
N ASP A 286 -1.82 -11.50 -19.33
CA ASP A 286 -0.72 -12.19 -18.64
C ASP A 286 0.60 -12.06 -19.40
N GLN A 287 0.60 -12.16 -20.73
CA GLN A 287 1.77 -11.89 -21.55
C GLN A 287 2.23 -10.42 -21.43
N VAL A 288 1.30 -9.47 -21.40
CA VAL A 288 1.63 -8.06 -21.17
C VAL A 288 2.24 -7.83 -19.79
N ALA A 289 1.72 -8.51 -18.76
CA ALA A 289 2.28 -8.44 -17.40
C ALA A 289 3.68 -9.04 -17.33
N ALA A 290 3.94 -10.15 -18.03
CA ALA A 290 5.26 -10.78 -18.12
C ALA A 290 6.29 -9.85 -18.77
N LEU A 291 5.97 -9.25 -19.92
CA LEU A 291 6.84 -8.28 -20.62
C LEU A 291 7.18 -7.05 -19.76
N ARG A 292 6.25 -6.62 -18.89
CA ARG A 292 6.52 -5.51 -17.97
C ARG A 292 7.49 -5.90 -16.86
N ARG A 293 7.43 -7.12 -16.36
CA ARG A 293 8.34 -7.62 -15.32
C ARG A 293 9.78 -7.66 -15.83
N GLU A 294 10.00 -8.23 -17.01
CA GLU A 294 11.33 -8.28 -17.66
C GLU A 294 11.97 -6.89 -17.85
N LYS A 295 11.18 -5.85 -18.05
CA LYS A 295 11.69 -4.47 -18.26
C LYS A 295 12.12 -3.78 -16.95
N HIS A 296 11.74 -4.29 -15.79
CA HIS A 296 12.00 -3.67 -14.48
C HIS A 296 12.96 -4.52 -13.60
N GLU A 297 13.39 -5.67 -14.04
CA GLU A 297 14.56 -6.41 -13.53
C GLU A 297 15.88 -5.85 -14.11
#